data_1fa4d3a5b510f38c023c1300f01e021e
#
_entry.id   1fa4d3a5b510f38c023c1300f01e021e
#
_cell.length_a   1.000
_cell.length_b   1.000
_cell.length_c   1.000
_cell.angle_alpha   90.00
_cell.angle_beta   90.00
_cell.angle_gamma   90.00
#
_symmetry.space_group_name_H-M   'P 1'
#
loop_
_entity.id
_entity.type
_entity.pdbx_description
1 polymer ?
#
loop_
_entity_poly.entity_id
_entity_poly.type
_entity_poly.pdbx_seq_one_letter_code
_entity_poly.pdbx_strand_id
1 'polypeptide(L)'
;VKNESPSLTGIYTIGTKSDYPTFDQLVEIGKSNPDPEELKKREDNVDEKDCATIIYTSGTTGNPKGVMLSHFNIMSQLHNLKQTPSPWSKKAFSFLPICHAYERMLVFLYQYLGMSVYYAESLATIASDLKDVQPTMMSAVPRLLEKIYLKVKESGRKNKGIKRIIFLWAFSLAEKYRIDPSNRTWLYNQKLKIADALVYKKIRQTLGAENFDIVVSGAASIQPNIASFFSAIRMPIYEGYGMTECSPVIAVSCNLPHGREIGTVGFALPGVEVKVNENKEIICRGHNVMMGYYNKPELTKEVIDEDGWMHTGDLGEINEYGQVRITGRLKNLFKTSLGKYINPDVIEGKFTESGFIENIVVLGENQKYAGAIIVPDFAFLKTWCHKHEIKYTTPQEMIKNPDVKRRYAEEVKKLNQNFGDTEKIKRYELIADEWSVNNGILTPTLKVKRNIVKEQYKELIE
;
A
#
# COMPACT_ATOMS: atom_id res chain seq x y z
N VAL A 1 6.47 26.35 -19.58
CA VAL A 1 7.55 25.35 -19.35
C VAL A 1 8.81 25.76 -20.10
N LYS A 2 8.78 25.90 -21.45
CA LYS A 2 10.00 26.22 -22.22
C LYS A 2 10.64 27.56 -21.82
N ASN A 3 9.84 28.56 -21.50
CA ASN A 3 10.33 29.88 -21.07
C ASN A 3 10.92 29.89 -19.64
N GLU A 4 10.57 28.90 -18.83
CA GLU A 4 11.04 28.72 -17.44
C GLU A 4 12.21 27.74 -17.33
N SER A 5 12.55 27.08 -18.44
CA SER A 5 13.62 26.08 -18.53
C SER A 5 14.50 26.33 -19.75
N PRO A 6 15.41 27.33 -19.70
CA PRO A 6 16.20 27.77 -20.86
C PRO A 6 17.15 26.69 -21.40
N SER A 7 17.49 25.68 -20.61
CA SER A 7 18.29 24.51 -21.04
C SER A 7 17.48 23.48 -21.84
N LEU A 8 16.14 23.64 -21.94
CA LEU A 8 15.30 22.67 -22.64
C LEU A 8 15.39 22.89 -24.15
N THR A 9 15.98 21.96 -24.88
CA THR A 9 16.22 22.05 -26.33
C THR A 9 15.04 21.56 -27.18
N GLY A 10 14.24 20.61 -26.68
CA GLY A 10 13.09 20.05 -27.39
C GLY A 10 11.97 19.61 -26.46
N ILE A 11 10.73 19.72 -26.95
CA ILE A 11 9.52 19.18 -26.30
C ILE A 11 8.82 18.31 -27.34
N TYR A 12 8.51 17.08 -26.97
CA TYR A 12 7.78 16.12 -27.80
C TYR A 12 6.57 15.60 -27.02
N THR A 13 5.49 15.31 -27.72
CA THR A 13 4.25 14.84 -27.11
C THR A 13 3.95 13.39 -27.47
N ILE A 14 3.37 12.67 -26.56
CA ILE A 14 2.80 11.33 -26.80
C ILE A 14 1.31 11.55 -27.07
N GLY A 15 0.85 11.28 -28.30
CA GLY A 15 -0.53 11.47 -28.72
C GLY A 15 -0.66 12.32 -29.99
N THR A 16 -1.90 12.52 -30.47
CA THR A 16 -2.20 13.01 -31.81
C THR A 16 -2.55 14.50 -31.92
N LYS A 17 -2.69 15.25 -30.84
CA LYS A 17 -3.05 16.68 -30.85
C LYS A 17 -2.16 17.49 -29.93
N SER A 18 -1.22 18.21 -30.51
CA SER A 18 -0.33 19.12 -29.78
C SER A 18 0.29 20.12 -30.74
N ASP A 19 0.60 21.31 -30.26
CA ASP A 19 1.41 22.33 -30.98
C ASP A 19 2.91 21.95 -30.98
N TYR A 20 3.29 20.85 -30.35
CA TYR A 20 4.65 20.32 -30.28
C TYR A 20 4.81 19.08 -31.17
N PRO A 21 6.03 18.80 -31.68
CA PRO A 21 6.34 17.56 -32.37
C PRO A 21 5.94 16.30 -31.57
N THR A 22 5.54 15.26 -32.29
CA THR A 22 5.17 13.99 -31.67
C THR A 22 6.38 13.11 -31.40
N PHE A 23 6.22 12.11 -30.51
CA PHE A 23 7.24 11.10 -30.27
C PHE A 23 7.59 10.32 -31.55
N ASP A 24 6.61 10.07 -32.43
CA ASP A 24 6.85 9.37 -33.71
C ASP A 24 7.79 10.20 -34.61
N GLN A 25 7.65 11.53 -34.62
CA GLN A 25 8.58 12.41 -35.36
C GLN A 25 10.00 12.36 -34.77
N LEU A 26 10.14 12.21 -33.43
CA LEU A 26 11.45 11.99 -32.81
C LEU A 26 12.06 10.66 -33.26
N VAL A 27 11.24 9.60 -33.34
CA VAL A 27 11.67 8.27 -33.83
C VAL A 27 12.16 8.35 -35.29
N GLU A 28 11.45 9.09 -36.15
CA GLU A 28 11.86 9.30 -37.56
C GLU A 28 13.16 10.09 -37.68
N ILE A 29 13.41 11.07 -36.81
CA ILE A 29 14.73 11.76 -36.74
C ILE A 29 15.83 10.77 -36.42
N GLY A 30 15.63 9.89 -35.45
CA GLY A 30 16.63 8.85 -35.11
C GLY A 30 16.88 7.86 -36.24
N LYS A 31 15.82 7.41 -36.93
CA LYS A 31 15.96 6.52 -38.10
C LYS A 31 16.72 7.18 -39.25
N SER A 32 16.51 8.49 -39.44
CA SER A 32 17.17 9.26 -40.51
C SER A 32 18.63 9.59 -40.20
N ASN A 33 19.04 9.51 -38.92
CA ASN A 33 20.39 9.84 -38.45
C ASN A 33 20.92 8.71 -37.53
N PRO A 34 21.10 7.48 -38.06
CA PRO A 34 21.64 6.39 -37.24
C PRO A 34 23.10 6.63 -36.89
N ASP A 35 23.43 6.53 -35.61
CA ASP A 35 24.80 6.60 -35.11
C ASP A 35 25.05 5.46 -34.10
N PRO A 36 25.26 4.24 -34.62
CA PRO A 36 25.46 3.07 -33.76
C PRO A 36 26.78 3.12 -32.98
N GLU A 37 27.81 3.83 -33.48
CA GLU A 37 29.11 3.95 -32.80
C GLU A 37 28.99 4.86 -31.57
N GLU A 38 28.33 6.01 -31.70
CA GLU A 38 28.08 6.90 -30.57
C GLU A 38 27.08 6.26 -29.55
N LEU A 39 26.08 5.52 -30.03
CA LEU A 39 25.20 4.75 -29.15
C LEU A 39 25.97 3.74 -28.32
N LYS A 40 26.81 2.95 -28.99
CA LYS A 40 27.64 1.95 -28.32
C LYS A 40 28.62 2.58 -27.32
N LYS A 41 29.24 3.68 -27.67
CA LYS A 41 30.11 4.44 -26.78
C LYS A 41 29.38 4.94 -25.54
N ARG A 42 28.14 5.42 -25.68
CA ARG A 42 27.31 5.84 -24.54
C ARG A 42 26.93 4.68 -23.66
N GLU A 43 26.54 3.53 -24.24
CA GLU A 43 26.24 2.31 -23.49
C GLU A 43 27.45 1.83 -22.68
N ASP A 44 28.64 1.80 -23.31
CA ASP A 44 29.87 1.35 -22.68
C ASP A 44 30.40 2.30 -21.59
N ASN A 45 29.96 3.57 -21.60
CA ASN A 45 30.35 4.56 -20.60
C ASN A 45 29.41 4.61 -19.39
N VAL A 46 28.30 3.85 -19.38
CA VAL A 46 27.40 3.78 -18.21
C VAL A 46 28.06 2.98 -17.10
N ASP A 47 28.26 3.61 -15.94
CA ASP A 47 28.75 2.96 -14.73
C ASP A 47 27.59 2.51 -13.84
N GLU A 48 27.77 1.42 -13.12
CA GLU A 48 26.76 0.90 -12.19
C GLU A 48 26.39 1.90 -11.08
N LYS A 49 27.30 2.83 -10.77
CA LYS A 49 27.11 3.88 -9.77
C LYS A 49 26.50 5.16 -10.33
N ASP A 50 26.33 5.25 -11.65
CA ASP A 50 25.64 6.39 -12.24
C ASP A 50 24.19 6.49 -11.76
N CYS A 51 23.70 7.72 -11.67
CA CYS A 51 22.29 7.98 -11.31
C CYS A 51 21.38 7.54 -12.46
N ALA A 52 20.70 6.41 -12.27
CA ALA A 52 19.76 5.87 -13.24
C ALA A 52 18.41 6.61 -13.27
N THR A 53 17.98 7.12 -12.12
CA THR A 53 16.69 7.81 -12.00
C THR A 53 16.63 8.72 -10.79
N ILE A 54 15.83 9.79 -10.91
CA ILE A 54 15.47 10.66 -9.80
C ILE A 54 13.95 10.55 -9.60
N ILE A 55 13.55 10.11 -8.40
CA ILE A 55 12.12 9.97 -8.05
C ILE A 55 11.78 11.02 -7.02
N TYR A 56 10.87 11.93 -7.37
CA TYR A 56 10.41 12.96 -6.45
C TYR A 56 9.38 12.41 -5.48
N THR A 57 9.63 12.60 -4.18
CA THR A 57 8.71 12.24 -3.10
C THR A 57 8.17 13.51 -2.44
N SER A 58 6.89 13.48 -2.04
CA SER A 58 6.31 14.55 -1.23
C SER A 58 6.87 14.44 0.20
N GLY A 59 7.88 15.25 0.51
CA GLY A 59 8.40 15.35 1.87
C GLY A 59 7.35 15.87 2.85
N THR A 60 7.51 15.57 4.14
CA THR A 60 6.68 16.11 5.23
C THR A 60 6.79 17.64 5.37
N THR A 61 7.81 18.25 4.75
CA THR A 61 8.09 19.71 4.74
C THR A 61 7.40 20.46 3.59
N GLY A 62 6.57 19.80 2.78
CA GLY A 62 5.83 20.41 1.68
C GLY A 62 6.59 20.46 0.35
N ASN A 63 7.89 20.66 0.34
CA ASN A 63 8.69 20.69 -0.89
C ASN A 63 9.12 19.29 -1.33
N PRO A 64 8.89 18.90 -2.59
CA PRO A 64 9.34 17.60 -3.10
C PRO A 64 10.86 17.42 -3.00
N LYS A 65 11.28 16.20 -2.67
CA LYS A 65 12.70 15.80 -2.62
C LYS A 65 12.97 14.78 -3.73
N GLY A 66 13.98 15.03 -4.55
CA GLY A 66 14.39 14.11 -5.61
C GLY A 66 15.33 13.03 -5.05
N VAL A 67 14.86 11.82 -4.92
CA VAL A 67 15.66 10.66 -4.49
C VAL A 67 16.46 10.14 -5.68
N MET A 68 17.78 10.15 -5.57
CA MET A 68 18.69 9.64 -6.62
C MET A 68 18.98 8.16 -6.40
N LEU A 69 18.67 7.33 -7.39
CA LEU A 69 18.96 5.89 -7.38
C LEU A 69 19.88 5.52 -8.51
N SER A 70 20.95 4.78 -8.20
CA SER A 70 21.91 4.29 -9.18
C SER A 70 21.39 3.04 -9.91
N HIS A 71 22.07 2.67 -11.02
CA HIS A 71 21.85 1.38 -11.68
C HIS A 71 22.10 0.22 -10.71
N PHE A 72 23.14 0.30 -9.89
CA PHE A 72 23.44 -0.72 -8.87
C PHE A 72 22.33 -0.86 -7.83
N ASN A 73 21.75 0.24 -7.34
CA ASN A 73 20.61 0.19 -6.43
C ASN A 73 19.45 -0.63 -7.01
N ILE A 74 19.10 -0.38 -8.28
CA ILE A 74 17.98 -1.06 -8.94
C ILE A 74 18.33 -2.52 -9.21
N MET A 75 19.46 -2.80 -9.84
CA MET A 75 19.82 -4.15 -10.27
C MET A 75 20.05 -5.10 -9.11
N SER A 76 20.60 -4.64 -8.00
CA SER A 76 20.76 -5.44 -6.79
C SER A 76 19.41 -5.88 -6.20
N GLN A 77 18.39 -5.02 -6.23
CA GLN A 77 17.02 -5.37 -5.82
C GLN A 77 16.46 -6.49 -6.71
N LEU A 78 16.56 -6.34 -8.04
CA LEU A 78 16.06 -7.34 -8.99
C LEU A 78 16.72 -8.69 -8.77
N HIS A 79 18.05 -8.69 -8.60
CA HIS A 79 18.82 -9.90 -8.36
C HIS A 79 18.39 -10.63 -7.09
N ASN A 80 18.10 -9.89 -6.01
CA ASN A 80 17.70 -10.46 -4.74
C ASN A 80 16.23 -10.91 -4.72
N LEU A 81 15.37 -10.25 -5.48
CA LEU A 81 13.94 -10.58 -5.56
C LEU A 81 13.61 -11.69 -6.56
N LYS A 82 14.53 -12.03 -7.47
CA LYS A 82 14.26 -12.98 -8.57
C LYS A 82 13.80 -14.37 -8.16
N GLN A 83 14.11 -14.81 -6.93
CA GLN A 83 13.74 -16.12 -6.41
C GLN A 83 12.39 -16.11 -5.68
N THR A 84 11.77 -14.95 -5.49
CA THR A 84 10.50 -14.84 -4.75
C THR A 84 9.33 -15.45 -5.54
N PRO A 85 9.11 -15.14 -6.84
CA PRO A 85 8.08 -15.79 -7.62
C PRO A 85 8.47 -17.24 -7.99
N SER A 86 7.44 -18.07 -8.10
CA SER A 86 7.64 -19.45 -8.60
C SER A 86 8.05 -19.46 -10.07
N PRO A 87 8.84 -20.45 -10.53
CA PRO A 87 9.27 -20.53 -11.94
C PRO A 87 8.12 -20.61 -12.97
N TRP A 88 6.92 -21.05 -12.54
CA TRP A 88 5.73 -21.08 -13.36
C TRP A 88 4.97 -19.75 -13.44
N SER A 89 5.37 -18.77 -12.64
CA SER A 89 4.77 -17.43 -12.66
C SER A 89 5.18 -16.70 -13.95
N LYS A 90 4.22 -16.43 -14.84
CA LYS A 90 4.50 -15.92 -16.20
C LYS A 90 3.74 -14.67 -16.58
N LYS A 91 2.64 -14.35 -15.89
CA LYS A 91 1.78 -13.23 -16.21
C LYS A 91 1.73 -12.27 -15.02
N ALA A 92 2.18 -11.05 -15.23
CA ALA A 92 2.11 -9.98 -14.25
C ALA A 92 1.00 -8.99 -14.61
N PHE A 93 0.29 -8.48 -13.61
CA PHE A 93 -0.72 -7.45 -13.76
C PHE A 93 -0.31 -6.18 -13.01
N SER A 94 -0.22 -5.07 -13.73
CA SER A 94 0.25 -3.77 -13.26
C SER A 94 -0.86 -2.73 -13.41
N PHE A 95 -1.14 -1.99 -12.34
CA PHE A 95 -2.16 -0.92 -12.35
C PHE A 95 -1.77 0.28 -11.46
N LEU A 96 -0.72 0.14 -10.66
CA LEU A 96 -0.24 1.25 -9.85
C LEU A 96 0.62 2.21 -10.71
N PRO A 97 0.75 3.48 -10.32
CA PRO A 97 1.54 4.45 -11.09
C PRO A 97 3.03 4.07 -11.12
N ILE A 98 3.58 3.85 -12.32
CA ILE A 98 5.00 3.51 -12.52
C ILE A 98 5.97 4.65 -12.19
N CYS A 99 5.49 5.86 -11.94
CA CYS A 99 6.29 6.95 -11.38
C CYS A 99 6.67 6.73 -9.91
N HIS A 100 6.00 5.83 -9.20
CA HIS A 100 6.38 5.41 -7.86
C HIS A 100 7.39 4.28 -7.86
N ALA A 101 8.38 4.36 -6.97
CA ALA A 101 9.45 3.38 -6.84
C ALA A 101 8.92 1.95 -6.67
N TYR A 102 7.84 1.77 -5.92
CA TYR A 102 7.23 0.46 -5.66
C TYR A 102 6.79 -0.25 -6.95
N GLU A 103 5.93 0.38 -7.75
CA GLU A 103 5.44 -0.24 -8.98
C GLU A 103 6.55 -0.34 -10.03
N ARG A 104 7.37 0.70 -10.16
CA ARG A 104 8.51 0.70 -11.09
C ARG A 104 9.44 -0.47 -10.84
N MET A 105 9.78 -0.75 -9.58
CA MET A 105 10.62 -1.89 -9.21
C MET A 105 9.99 -3.21 -9.63
N LEU A 106 8.67 -3.38 -9.38
CA LEU A 106 7.98 -4.62 -9.77
C LEU A 106 7.90 -4.78 -11.28
N VAL A 107 7.65 -3.70 -12.04
CA VAL A 107 7.68 -3.75 -13.51
C VAL A 107 9.06 -4.15 -14.02
N PHE A 108 10.13 -3.61 -13.45
CA PHE A 108 11.50 -4.04 -13.78
C PHE A 108 11.74 -5.51 -13.41
N LEU A 109 11.23 -5.95 -12.25
CA LEU A 109 11.33 -7.36 -11.86
C LEU A 109 10.58 -8.27 -12.84
N TYR A 110 9.39 -7.91 -13.27
CA TYR A 110 8.64 -8.67 -14.27
C TYR A 110 9.40 -8.81 -15.58
N GLN A 111 10.00 -7.72 -16.06
CA GLN A 111 10.85 -7.72 -17.26
C GLN A 111 12.10 -8.56 -17.06
N TYR A 112 12.78 -8.40 -15.92
CA TYR A 112 13.98 -9.17 -15.58
C TYR A 112 13.73 -10.68 -15.53
N LEU A 113 12.52 -11.09 -15.13
CA LEU A 113 12.09 -12.49 -15.09
C LEU A 113 11.47 -13.00 -16.40
N GLY A 114 11.39 -12.17 -17.44
CA GLY A 114 10.77 -12.53 -18.72
C GLY A 114 9.27 -12.80 -18.63
N MET A 115 8.57 -12.12 -17.71
CA MET A 115 7.12 -12.24 -17.55
C MET A 115 6.38 -11.37 -18.57
N SER A 116 5.22 -11.83 -19.03
CA SER A 116 4.30 -10.98 -19.78
C SER A 116 3.62 -9.99 -18.84
N VAL A 117 3.78 -8.70 -19.10
CA VAL A 117 3.19 -7.64 -18.27
C VAL A 117 1.92 -7.10 -18.93
N TYR A 118 0.81 -7.13 -18.18
CA TYR A 118 -0.49 -6.60 -18.58
C TYR A 118 -0.81 -5.38 -17.74
N TYR A 119 -1.07 -4.26 -18.42
CA TYR A 119 -1.43 -3.01 -17.74
C TYR A 119 -2.95 -2.86 -17.71
N ALA A 120 -3.49 -2.48 -16.55
CA ALA A 120 -4.90 -2.15 -16.45
C ALA A 120 -5.23 -0.92 -17.32
N GLU A 121 -6.36 -0.95 -17.99
CA GLU A 121 -6.83 0.18 -18.77
C GLU A 121 -7.21 1.37 -17.87
N SER A 122 -7.84 1.06 -16.74
CA SER A 122 -8.20 2.06 -15.71
C SER A 122 -8.43 1.39 -14.35
N LEU A 123 -8.51 2.17 -13.29
CA LEU A 123 -8.90 1.66 -11.97
C LEU A 123 -10.32 1.05 -11.95
N ALA A 124 -11.20 1.51 -12.84
CA ALA A 124 -12.57 1.00 -12.94
C ALA A 124 -12.63 -0.39 -13.62
N THR A 125 -11.67 -0.69 -14.50
CA THR A 125 -11.65 -1.94 -15.29
C THR A 125 -10.85 -3.06 -14.64
N ILE A 126 -10.13 -2.81 -13.52
CA ILE A 126 -9.30 -3.82 -12.84
C ILE A 126 -10.01 -5.17 -12.68
N ALA A 127 -11.29 -5.16 -12.30
CA ALA A 127 -12.03 -6.41 -12.03
C ALA A 127 -12.37 -7.20 -13.31
N SER A 128 -12.58 -6.54 -14.45
CA SER A 128 -12.74 -7.18 -15.75
C SER A 128 -11.40 -7.66 -16.28
N ASP A 129 -10.40 -6.79 -16.24
CA ASP A 129 -9.06 -7.07 -16.75
C ASP A 129 -8.42 -8.28 -16.04
N LEU A 130 -8.59 -8.39 -14.72
CA LEU A 130 -8.13 -9.57 -13.96
C LEU A 130 -8.76 -10.88 -14.45
N LYS A 131 -10.05 -10.86 -14.84
CA LYS A 131 -10.73 -12.05 -15.36
C LYS A 131 -10.21 -12.46 -16.74
N ASP A 132 -9.91 -11.47 -17.56
CA ASP A 132 -9.44 -11.70 -18.94
C ASP A 132 -7.97 -12.14 -18.93
N VAL A 133 -7.13 -11.50 -18.12
CA VAL A 133 -5.70 -11.79 -18.04
C VAL A 133 -5.41 -13.05 -17.24
N GLN A 134 -6.12 -13.27 -16.13
CA GLN A 134 -5.84 -14.34 -15.16
C GLN A 134 -4.36 -14.37 -14.75
N PRO A 135 -3.85 -13.30 -14.12
CA PRO A 135 -2.44 -13.17 -13.83
C PRO A 135 -1.98 -14.16 -12.75
N THR A 136 -0.66 -14.41 -12.75
CA THR A 136 0.01 -15.19 -11.71
C THR A 136 0.62 -14.32 -10.62
N MET A 137 0.91 -13.06 -10.95
CA MET A 137 1.49 -12.09 -10.02
C MET A 137 0.89 -10.71 -10.21
N MET A 138 0.68 -9.98 -9.13
CA MET A 138 0.32 -8.56 -9.17
C MET A 138 0.83 -7.80 -7.96
N SER A 139 1.03 -6.50 -8.16
CA SER A 139 1.16 -5.51 -7.07
C SER A 139 -0.21 -5.15 -6.51
N ALA A 140 -0.28 -4.84 -5.23
CA ALA A 140 -1.49 -4.31 -4.61
C ALA A 140 -1.13 -3.31 -3.50
N VAL A 141 -2.04 -2.40 -3.22
CA VAL A 141 -2.03 -1.61 -1.99
C VAL A 141 -3.11 -2.14 -1.05
N PRO A 142 -2.91 -2.08 0.28
CA PRO A 142 -3.87 -2.60 1.26
C PRO A 142 -5.30 -2.11 1.01
N ARG A 143 -5.46 -0.86 0.63
CA ARG A 143 -6.78 -0.26 0.38
C ARG A 143 -7.60 -0.95 -0.72
N LEU A 144 -6.94 -1.42 -1.78
CA LEU A 144 -7.61 -2.22 -2.82
C LEU A 144 -8.07 -3.56 -2.26
N LEU A 145 -7.19 -4.24 -1.52
CA LEU A 145 -7.51 -5.54 -0.92
C LEU A 145 -8.65 -5.42 0.12
N GLU A 146 -8.65 -4.36 0.92
CA GLU A 146 -9.75 -4.03 1.84
C GLU A 146 -11.09 -3.87 1.11
N LYS A 147 -11.12 -3.10 0.02
CA LYS A 147 -12.34 -2.91 -0.79
C LYS A 147 -12.84 -4.23 -1.40
N ILE A 148 -11.94 -5.06 -1.91
CA ILE A 148 -12.29 -6.40 -2.44
C ILE A 148 -12.84 -7.28 -1.32
N TYR A 149 -12.16 -7.35 -0.18
CA TYR A 149 -12.58 -8.11 0.99
C TYR A 149 -13.99 -7.72 1.47
N LEU A 150 -14.24 -6.42 1.64
CA LEU A 150 -15.55 -5.90 2.06
C LEU A 150 -16.64 -6.23 1.04
N LYS A 151 -16.36 -6.07 -0.26
CA LYS A 151 -17.31 -6.39 -1.33
C LYS A 151 -17.65 -7.89 -1.37
N VAL A 152 -16.68 -8.76 -1.17
CA VAL A 152 -16.91 -10.21 -1.06
C VAL A 152 -17.76 -10.53 0.16
N LYS A 153 -17.44 -9.95 1.32
CA LYS A 153 -18.17 -10.12 2.58
C LYS A 153 -19.64 -9.69 2.46
N GLU A 154 -19.88 -8.55 1.84
CA GLU A 154 -21.24 -8.03 1.61
C GLU A 154 -22.04 -8.91 0.63
N SER A 155 -21.41 -9.28 -0.50
CA SER A 155 -22.04 -10.17 -1.49
C SER A 155 -22.51 -11.49 -0.84
N GLY A 156 -21.65 -12.07 0.01
CA GLY A 156 -22.00 -13.29 0.71
C GLY A 156 -23.11 -13.13 1.75
N ARG A 157 -23.19 -11.97 2.42
CA ARG A 157 -24.27 -11.65 3.37
C ARG A 157 -25.64 -11.52 2.70
N LYS A 158 -25.69 -11.19 1.41
CA LYS A 158 -26.93 -11.11 0.61
C LYS A 158 -27.51 -12.49 0.28
N ASN A 159 -26.75 -13.57 0.43
CA ASN A 159 -27.27 -14.94 0.28
C ASN A 159 -28.39 -15.21 1.31
N LYS A 160 -29.29 -16.14 0.97
CA LYS A 160 -30.40 -16.55 1.84
C LYS A 160 -30.22 -18.00 2.33
N GLY A 161 -30.89 -18.34 3.45
CA GLY A 161 -30.93 -19.70 3.98
C GLY A 161 -29.54 -20.33 4.23
N ILE A 162 -29.42 -21.60 3.92
CA ILE A 162 -28.22 -22.40 4.19
C ILE A 162 -26.98 -21.89 3.45
N LYS A 163 -27.15 -21.29 2.26
CA LYS A 163 -26.02 -20.71 1.50
C LYS A 163 -25.36 -19.55 2.27
N ARG A 164 -26.15 -18.75 2.99
CA ARG A 164 -25.62 -17.69 3.84
C ARG A 164 -24.82 -18.26 5.01
N ILE A 165 -25.33 -19.31 5.65
CA ILE A 165 -24.69 -19.93 6.81
C ILE A 165 -23.33 -20.51 6.39
N ILE A 166 -23.30 -21.28 5.29
CA ILE A 166 -22.08 -21.86 4.74
C ILE A 166 -21.07 -20.77 4.36
N PHE A 167 -21.52 -19.70 3.70
CA PHE A 167 -20.64 -18.59 3.35
C PHE A 167 -20.01 -17.93 4.59
N LEU A 168 -20.83 -17.58 5.58
CA LEU A 168 -20.35 -16.91 6.80
C LEU A 168 -19.38 -17.79 7.59
N TRP A 169 -19.66 -19.10 7.67
CA TRP A 169 -18.74 -20.07 8.27
C TRP A 169 -17.40 -20.12 7.53
N ALA A 170 -17.41 -20.29 6.20
CA ALA A 170 -16.20 -20.34 5.41
C ALA A 170 -15.42 -19.01 5.47
N PHE A 171 -16.13 -17.88 5.43
CA PHE A 171 -15.53 -16.55 5.54
C PHE A 171 -14.82 -16.36 6.89
N SER A 172 -15.48 -16.72 8.01
CA SER A 172 -14.85 -16.68 9.35
C SER A 172 -13.65 -17.63 9.49
N LEU A 173 -13.68 -18.79 8.80
CA LEU A 173 -12.56 -19.72 8.75
C LEU A 173 -11.37 -19.08 8.00
N ALA A 174 -11.63 -18.36 6.92
CA ALA A 174 -10.61 -17.66 6.13
C ALA A 174 -9.96 -16.50 6.90
N GLU A 175 -10.73 -15.72 7.66
CA GLU A 175 -10.21 -14.61 8.50
C GLU A 175 -9.21 -15.09 9.57
N LYS A 176 -9.25 -16.38 9.92
CA LYS A 176 -8.38 -17.01 10.93
C LYS A 176 -7.37 -17.97 10.31
N TYR A 177 -7.14 -17.86 9.01
CA TYR A 177 -6.24 -18.77 8.31
C TYR A 177 -4.80 -18.66 8.83
N ARG A 178 -4.20 -19.81 9.08
CA ARG A 178 -2.81 -19.94 9.51
C ARG A 178 -1.95 -20.30 8.31
N ILE A 179 -0.97 -19.47 7.99
CA ILE A 179 -0.09 -19.70 6.84
C ILE A 179 0.77 -20.93 7.06
N ASP A 180 1.39 -21.04 8.22
CA ASP A 180 2.22 -22.19 8.57
C ASP A 180 1.37 -23.48 8.71
N PRO A 181 1.63 -24.51 7.89
CA PRO A 181 0.94 -25.79 7.98
C PRO A 181 1.12 -26.51 9.31
N SER A 182 2.25 -26.31 10.00
CA SER A 182 2.53 -26.95 11.30
C SER A 182 1.54 -26.50 12.39
N ASN A 183 1.01 -25.29 12.26
CA ASN A 183 0.01 -24.72 13.14
C ASN A 183 -1.44 -25.13 12.80
N ARG A 184 -1.64 -26.11 11.90
CA ARG A 184 -2.95 -26.57 11.45
C ARG A 184 -3.22 -28.00 11.88
N THR A 185 -4.32 -28.21 12.61
CA THR A 185 -4.78 -29.57 12.92
C THR A 185 -5.36 -30.25 11.67
N TRP A 186 -5.40 -31.59 11.67
CA TRP A 186 -6.04 -32.35 10.59
C TRP A 186 -7.49 -31.92 10.35
N LEU A 187 -8.26 -31.75 11.42
CA LEU A 187 -9.67 -31.31 11.34
C LEU A 187 -9.80 -29.90 10.71
N TYR A 188 -8.88 -28.99 11.02
CA TYR A 188 -8.84 -27.67 10.42
C TYR A 188 -8.57 -27.74 8.91
N ASN A 189 -7.65 -28.60 8.48
CA ASN A 189 -7.35 -28.81 7.06
C ASN A 189 -8.55 -29.42 6.30
N GLN A 190 -9.35 -30.32 6.93
CA GLN A 190 -10.58 -30.83 6.31
C GLN A 190 -11.63 -29.71 6.15
N LYS A 191 -11.80 -28.85 7.17
CA LYS A 191 -12.68 -27.68 7.08
C LYS A 191 -12.28 -26.74 5.93
N LEU A 192 -10.98 -26.50 5.75
CA LEU A 192 -10.47 -25.68 4.63
C LEU A 192 -10.78 -26.29 3.26
N LYS A 193 -10.64 -27.60 3.11
CA LYS A 193 -11.00 -28.30 1.84
C LYS A 193 -12.49 -28.16 1.52
N ILE A 194 -13.35 -28.31 2.52
CA ILE A 194 -14.81 -28.15 2.34
C ILE A 194 -15.14 -26.69 2.00
N ALA A 195 -14.54 -25.73 2.69
CA ALA A 195 -14.72 -24.31 2.44
C ALA A 195 -14.21 -23.91 1.03
N ASP A 196 -13.11 -24.49 0.57
CA ASP A 196 -12.58 -24.28 -0.78
C ASP A 196 -13.57 -24.75 -1.85
N ALA A 197 -14.06 -25.98 -1.71
CA ALA A 197 -15.00 -26.56 -2.67
C ALA A 197 -16.34 -25.80 -2.73
N LEU A 198 -16.88 -25.37 -1.60
CA LEU A 198 -18.21 -24.77 -1.51
C LEU A 198 -18.21 -23.24 -1.73
N VAL A 199 -17.12 -22.54 -1.37
CA VAL A 199 -17.09 -21.08 -1.31
C VAL A 199 -15.87 -20.46 -1.99
N TYR A 200 -14.64 -20.86 -1.63
CA TYR A 200 -13.44 -20.13 -2.06
C TYR A 200 -13.17 -20.24 -3.55
N LYS A 201 -13.40 -21.41 -4.15
CA LYS A 201 -13.30 -21.60 -5.61
C LYS A 201 -14.16 -20.59 -6.36
N LYS A 202 -15.41 -20.40 -5.92
CA LYS A 202 -16.32 -19.45 -6.56
C LYS A 202 -15.87 -18.00 -6.37
N ILE A 203 -15.29 -17.65 -5.21
CA ILE A 203 -14.73 -16.32 -4.99
C ILE A 203 -13.57 -16.08 -5.96
N ARG A 204 -12.62 -17.02 -6.09
CA ARG A 204 -11.50 -16.90 -7.05
C ARG A 204 -12.00 -16.70 -8.49
N GLN A 205 -12.95 -17.50 -8.93
CA GLN A 205 -13.55 -17.37 -10.26
C GLN A 205 -14.19 -16.00 -10.48
N THR A 206 -14.89 -15.49 -9.47
CA THR A 206 -15.53 -14.17 -9.55
C THR A 206 -14.50 -13.04 -9.64
N LEU A 207 -13.33 -13.22 -9.01
CA LEU A 207 -12.24 -12.22 -8.99
C LEU A 207 -11.25 -12.39 -10.16
N GLY A 208 -11.33 -13.45 -10.98
CA GLY A 208 -10.29 -13.77 -11.96
C GLY A 208 -8.96 -14.17 -11.29
N ALA A 209 -9.04 -14.78 -10.12
CA ALA A 209 -7.91 -15.02 -9.22
C ALA A 209 -7.53 -16.51 -9.10
N GLU A 210 -7.76 -17.29 -10.14
CA GLU A 210 -7.56 -18.75 -10.07
C GLU A 210 -6.08 -19.14 -10.12
N ASN A 211 -5.23 -18.30 -10.70
CA ASN A 211 -3.84 -18.62 -11.01
C ASN A 211 -2.80 -17.81 -10.20
N PHE A 212 -3.20 -17.08 -9.15
CA PHE A 212 -2.24 -16.30 -8.39
C PHE A 212 -1.22 -17.18 -7.66
N ASP A 213 0.05 -16.89 -7.93
CA ASP A 213 1.21 -17.34 -7.18
C ASP A 213 1.54 -16.35 -6.06
N ILE A 214 1.56 -15.05 -6.39
CA ILE A 214 1.93 -13.97 -5.48
C ILE A 214 1.03 -12.75 -5.70
N VAL A 215 0.53 -12.19 -4.60
CA VAL A 215 0.02 -10.82 -4.54
C VAL A 215 0.94 -10.03 -3.62
N VAL A 216 1.74 -9.14 -4.18
CA VAL A 216 2.64 -8.29 -3.39
C VAL A 216 1.83 -7.14 -2.81
N SER A 217 1.83 -7.00 -1.49
CA SER A 217 1.20 -5.88 -0.78
C SER A 217 2.28 -4.96 -0.22
N GLY A 218 2.25 -3.71 -0.60
CA GLY A 218 3.26 -2.72 -0.19
C GLY A 218 2.67 -1.34 0.06
N ALA A 219 3.55 -0.41 0.39
CA ALA A 219 3.25 1.00 0.65
C ALA A 219 2.48 1.30 1.95
N ALA A 220 1.80 0.34 2.58
CA ALA A 220 1.18 0.43 3.92
C ALA A 220 1.01 -0.97 4.50
N SER A 221 0.78 -1.08 5.80
CA SER A 221 0.50 -2.35 6.46
C SER A 221 -0.90 -2.86 6.06
N ILE A 222 -1.02 -4.16 5.79
CA ILE A 222 -2.30 -4.82 5.59
C ILE A 222 -2.81 -5.39 6.92
N GLN A 223 -4.12 -5.37 7.10
CA GLN A 223 -4.72 -5.95 8.30
C GLN A 223 -4.56 -7.48 8.33
N PRO A 224 -4.20 -8.08 9.49
CA PRO A 224 -3.94 -9.50 9.61
C PRO A 224 -5.08 -10.41 9.14
N ASN A 225 -6.32 -10.08 9.47
CA ASN A 225 -7.51 -10.83 9.05
C ASN A 225 -7.73 -10.80 7.53
N ILE A 226 -7.36 -9.69 6.87
CA ILE A 226 -7.47 -9.54 5.42
C ILE A 226 -6.37 -10.33 4.72
N ALA A 227 -5.13 -10.25 5.20
CA ALA A 227 -4.03 -11.07 4.70
C ALA A 227 -4.32 -12.58 4.86
N SER A 228 -4.89 -12.98 6.01
CA SER A 228 -5.37 -14.34 6.27
C SER A 228 -6.43 -14.76 5.26
N PHE A 229 -7.46 -13.91 5.05
CA PHE A 229 -8.55 -14.19 4.13
C PHE A 229 -8.05 -14.46 2.70
N PHE A 230 -7.23 -13.56 2.15
CA PHE A 230 -6.70 -13.74 0.80
C PHE A 230 -5.80 -14.97 0.69
N SER A 231 -4.97 -15.22 1.70
CA SER A 231 -4.12 -16.43 1.72
C SER A 231 -4.96 -17.72 1.77
N ALA A 232 -6.08 -17.72 2.52
CA ALA A 232 -6.99 -18.86 2.59
C ALA A 232 -7.67 -19.18 1.24
N ILE A 233 -8.01 -18.15 0.47
CA ILE A 233 -8.61 -18.31 -0.85
C ILE A 233 -7.56 -18.50 -1.97
N ARG A 234 -6.31 -18.83 -1.64
CA ARG A 234 -5.20 -19.04 -2.57
C ARG A 234 -4.83 -17.80 -3.40
N MET A 235 -4.94 -16.64 -2.81
CA MET A 235 -4.32 -15.39 -3.26
C MET A 235 -3.25 -15.00 -2.23
N PRO A 236 -2.08 -15.65 -2.25
CA PRO A 236 -1.13 -15.50 -1.15
C PRO A 236 -0.54 -14.08 -1.12
N ILE A 237 -0.73 -13.40 0.01
CA ILE A 237 -0.20 -12.07 0.23
C ILE A 237 1.26 -12.17 0.67
N TYR A 238 2.12 -11.40 0.00
CA TYR A 238 3.51 -11.17 0.35
C TYR A 238 3.66 -9.69 0.68
N GLU A 239 3.99 -9.40 1.92
CA GLU A 239 4.19 -8.02 2.36
C GLU A 239 5.61 -7.57 2.03
N GLY A 240 5.73 -6.37 1.46
CA GLY A 240 7.00 -5.69 1.22
C GLY A 240 7.07 -4.39 2.00
N TYR A 241 8.20 -4.16 2.64
CA TYR A 241 8.52 -2.94 3.38
C TYR A 241 9.67 -2.20 2.77
N GLY A 242 9.52 -0.89 2.73
CA GLY A 242 10.57 0.01 2.32
C GLY A 242 10.05 1.40 1.94
N MET A 243 10.92 2.17 1.32
CA MET A 243 10.68 3.56 0.94
C MET A 243 11.50 3.90 -0.32
N THR A 244 11.15 4.98 -0.98
CA THR A 244 11.84 5.39 -2.23
C THR A 244 13.34 5.52 -2.01
N GLU A 245 13.74 6.05 -0.85
CA GLU A 245 15.12 6.21 -0.41
C GLU A 245 15.89 4.88 -0.22
N CYS A 246 15.17 3.75 -0.29
CA CYS A 246 15.72 2.39 -0.18
C CYS A 246 15.46 1.52 -1.42
N SER A 247 15.19 2.09 -2.59
CA SER A 247 15.22 1.52 -3.95
C SER A 247 14.19 0.44 -4.35
N PRO A 248 12.99 0.26 -3.82
CA PRO A 248 12.46 0.74 -2.57
C PRO A 248 12.50 -0.28 -1.43
N VAL A 249 12.95 -1.53 -1.62
CA VAL A 249 12.72 -2.66 -0.68
C VAL A 249 13.82 -2.78 0.36
N ILE A 250 13.41 -2.82 1.62
CA ILE A 250 14.26 -3.13 2.78
C ILE A 250 14.04 -4.59 3.20
N ALA A 251 12.77 -5.00 3.35
CA ALA A 251 12.39 -6.34 3.76
C ALA A 251 11.17 -6.81 2.97
N VAL A 252 11.05 -8.13 2.77
CA VAL A 252 9.93 -8.72 2.03
C VAL A 252 9.64 -10.13 2.52
N SER A 253 8.38 -10.51 2.50
CA SER A 253 7.94 -11.89 2.68
C SER A 253 8.54 -12.80 1.60
N CYS A 254 8.92 -14.03 1.98
CA CYS A 254 9.51 -15.00 1.07
C CYS A 254 9.04 -16.43 1.37
N ASN A 255 9.44 -17.40 0.55
CA ASN A 255 9.07 -18.82 0.69
C ASN A 255 9.97 -19.62 1.65
N LEU A 256 10.90 -18.96 2.34
CA LEU A 256 11.70 -19.61 3.38
C LEU A 256 10.84 -19.97 4.60
N PRO A 257 11.28 -20.94 5.46
CA PRO A 257 10.62 -21.18 6.73
C PRO A 257 10.47 -19.87 7.50
N HIS A 258 9.28 -19.65 8.08
CA HIS A 258 8.89 -18.39 8.73
C HIS A 258 8.93 -17.14 7.82
N GLY A 259 9.30 -17.24 6.55
CA GLY A 259 9.48 -16.08 5.66
C GLY A 259 8.18 -15.33 5.31
N ARG A 260 7.03 -15.91 5.65
CA ARG A 260 5.70 -15.33 5.40
C ARG A 260 4.80 -15.49 6.62
N GLU A 261 4.93 -14.61 7.58
CA GLU A 261 4.12 -14.58 8.79
C GLU A 261 3.24 -13.32 8.80
N ILE A 262 1.95 -13.50 9.09
CA ILE A 262 0.98 -12.39 9.10
C ILE A 262 1.33 -11.38 10.18
N GLY A 263 1.35 -10.09 9.76
CA GLY A 263 1.72 -8.98 10.64
C GLY A 263 3.23 -8.72 10.67
N THR A 264 4.02 -9.42 9.84
CA THR A 264 5.43 -9.10 9.57
C THR A 264 5.61 -8.77 8.09
N VAL A 265 6.67 -8.05 7.77
CA VAL A 265 7.08 -7.75 6.39
C VAL A 265 8.19 -8.69 5.91
N GLY A 266 8.36 -9.84 6.58
CA GLY A 266 9.36 -10.84 6.23
C GLY A 266 10.78 -10.47 6.66
N PHE A 267 11.76 -10.99 5.93
CA PHE A 267 13.18 -10.79 6.19
C PHE A 267 13.76 -9.61 5.42
N ALA A 268 14.84 -9.04 5.94
CA ALA A 268 15.66 -8.12 5.18
C ALA A 268 16.15 -8.77 3.88
N LEU A 269 16.24 -7.99 2.79
CA LEU A 269 16.82 -8.49 1.54
C LEU A 269 18.27 -8.93 1.75
N PRO A 270 18.75 -9.96 1.03
CA PRO A 270 20.15 -10.31 1.03
C PRO A 270 21.05 -9.10 0.74
N GLY A 271 22.09 -8.89 1.56
CA GLY A 271 22.97 -7.73 1.46
C GLY A 271 22.41 -6.42 2.01
N VAL A 272 21.25 -6.45 2.67
CA VAL A 272 20.70 -5.35 3.44
C VAL A 272 20.76 -5.69 4.93
N GLU A 273 21.43 -4.87 5.69
CA GLU A 273 21.43 -4.94 7.16
C GLU A 273 20.24 -4.14 7.70
N VAL A 274 19.52 -4.71 8.67
CA VAL A 274 18.42 -4.02 9.36
C VAL A 274 18.61 -4.12 10.87
N LYS A 275 18.43 -3.01 11.55
CA LYS A 275 18.48 -2.92 13.03
C LYS A 275 17.31 -2.08 13.54
N VAL A 276 17.01 -2.28 14.80
CA VAL A 276 16.11 -1.41 15.57
C VAL A 276 16.95 -0.68 16.60
N ASN A 277 16.99 0.64 16.54
CA ASN A 277 17.78 1.47 17.44
C ASN A 277 17.07 1.66 18.80
N GLU A 278 17.70 2.40 19.71
CA GLU A 278 17.18 2.66 21.09
C GLU A 278 15.81 3.37 21.08
N ASN A 279 15.53 4.15 20.03
CA ASN A 279 14.26 4.86 19.85
C ASN A 279 13.17 3.97 19.19
N LYS A 280 13.41 2.68 19.05
CA LYS A 280 12.56 1.73 18.32
C LYS A 280 12.43 2.02 16.83
N GLU A 281 13.29 2.88 16.27
CA GLU A 281 13.33 3.17 14.85
C GLU A 281 14.05 2.05 14.10
N ILE A 282 13.48 1.66 12.97
CA ILE A 282 14.12 0.76 12.02
C ILE A 282 15.15 1.57 11.22
N ILE A 283 16.39 1.11 11.23
CA ILE A 283 17.46 1.65 10.39
C ILE A 283 18.00 0.54 9.49
N CYS A 284 18.44 0.89 8.29
CA CYS A 284 18.99 -0.06 7.35
C CYS A 284 20.25 0.45 6.66
N ARG A 285 21.10 -0.49 6.22
CA ARG A 285 22.33 -0.22 5.49
C ARG A 285 22.53 -1.28 4.43
N GLY A 286 22.97 -0.88 3.23
CA GLY A 286 23.25 -1.80 2.14
C GLY A 286 23.09 -1.19 0.76
N HIS A 287 23.12 -2.04 -0.24
CA HIS A 287 22.97 -1.68 -1.65
C HIS A 287 21.63 -1.05 -2.03
N ASN A 288 20.64 -1.13 -1.15
CA ASN A 288 19.32 -0.53 -1.33
C ASN A 288 19.29 0.97 -1.01
N VAL A 289 20.24 1.49 -0.23
CA VAL A 289 20.26 2.89 0.19
C VAL A 289 20.58 3.80 -0.99
N MET A 290 19.81 4.86 -1.15
CA MET A 290 19.94 5.86 -2.21
C MET A 290 21.31 6.54 -2.24
N MET A 291 21.66 7.14 -3.36
CA MET A 291 22.84 8.02 -3.48
C MET A 291 22.73 9.32 -2.66
N GLY A 292 21.48 9.74 -2.40
CA GLY A 292 21.13 10.96 -1.67
C GLY A 292 19.99 11.72 -2.32
N TYR A 293 19.65 12.89 -1.76
CA TYR A 293 18.67 13.80 -2.33
C TYR A 293 19.34 14.76 -3.33
N TYR A 294 18.78 14.84 -4.53
CA TYR A 294 19.27 15.69 -5.61
C TYR A 294 19.37 17.16 -5.18
N ASN A 295 20.56 17.73 -5.29
CA ASN A 295 20.90 19.10 -4.86
C ASN A 295 20.55 19.43 -3.40
N LYS A 296 20.47 18.42 -2.50
CA LYS A 296 20.16 18.63 -1.08
C LYS A 296 21.07 17.76 -0.18
N PRO A 297 22.39 18.00 -0.17
CA PRO A 297 23.34 17.19 0.61
C PRO A 297 23.08 17.24 2.11
N GLU A 298 22.67 18.40 2.66
CA GLU A 298 22.41 18.50 4.09
C GLU A 298 21.19 17.67 4.52
N LEU A 299 20.13 17.64 3.72
CA LEU A 299 18.99 16.75 3.98
C LEU A 299 19.36 15.26 3.85
N THR A 300 20.36 14.96 3.04
CA THR A 300 20.88 13.58 2.92
C THR A 300 21.58 13.16 4.21
N LYS A 301 22.40 14.03 4.78
CA LYS A 301 23.08 13.80 6.08
C LYS A 301 22.14 13.68 7.27
N GLU A 302 20.92 14.27 7.18
CA GLU A 302 19.89 14.13 8.22
C GLU A 302 19.30 12.71 8.27
N VAL A 303 19.35 11.96 7.16
CA VAL A 303 18.71 10.66 7.04
C VAL A 303 19.68 9.49 6.81
N ILE A 304 20.91 9.78 6.38
CA ILE A 304 22.00 8.79 6.27
C ILE A 304 23.12 9.27 7.16
N ASP A 305 23.46 8.49 8.18
CA ASP A 305 24.52 8.80 9.12
C ASP A 305 25.93 8.52 8.55
N GLU A 306 26.97 8.87 9.32
CA GLU A 306 28.37 8.72 8.91
C GLU A 306 28.77 7.25 8.71
N ASP A 307 28.11 6.29 9.34
CA ASP A 307 28.32 4.85 9.19
C ASP A 307 27.50 4.23 8.04
N GLY A 308 26.76 5.06 7.31
CA GLY A 308 25.92 4.66 6.17
C GLY A 308 24.56 4.05 6.54
N TRP A 309 24.11 4.21 7.79
CA TRP A 309 22.77 3.78 8.18
C TRP A 309 21.73 4.80 7.74
N MET A 310 20.75 4.31 7.01
CA MET A 310 19.56 5.07 6.63
C MET A 310 18.53 5.03 7.75
N HIS A 311 18.16 6.20 8.28
CA HIS A 311 17.09 6.40 9.24
C HIS A 311 15.75 6.45 8.53
N THR A 312 14.93 5.41 8.71
CA THR A 312 13.67 5.27 7.95
C THR A 312 12.54 6.15 8.48
N GLY A 313 12.61 6.56 9.73
CA GLY A 313 11.53 7.22 10.47
C GLY A 313 10.36 6.29 10.78
N ASP A 314 10.47 5.00 10.48
CA ASP A 314 9.47 3.97 10.81
C ASP A 314 9.88 3.25 12.10
N LEU A 315 8.90 2.98 12.97
CA LEU A 315 9.10 2.23 14.20
C LEU A 315 8.84 0.75 13.95
N GLY A 316 9.59 -0.11 14.64
CA GLY A 316 9.40 -1.53 14.50
C GLY A 316 10.14 -2.39 15.49
N GLU A 317 10.07 -3.68 15.24
CA GLU A 317 10.76 -4.72 15.99
C GLU A 317 11.23 -5.82 15.06
N ILE A 318 12.23 -6.58 15.48
CA ILE A 318 12.70 -7.80 14.82
C ILE A 318 12.38 -8.94 15.77
N ASN A 319 11.61 -9.92 15.30
CA ASN A 319 11.23 -11.06 16.13
C ASN A 319 12.36 -12.09 16.25
N GLU A 320 12.13 -13.15 17.01
CA GLU A 320 13.09 -14.24 17.26
C GLU A 320 13.54 -14.99 16.00
N TYR A 321 12.77 -14.92 14.91
CA TYR A 321 13.11 -15.52 13.62
C TYR A 321 13.88 -14.57 12.70
N GLY A 322 14.07 -13.30 13.10
CA GLY A 322 14.73 -12.28 12.29
C GLY A 322 13.79 -11.52 11.33
N GLN A 323 12.48 -11.70 11.48
CA GLN A 323 11.49 -10.98 10.65
C GLN A 323 11.25 -9.58 11.19
N VAL A 324 11.10 -8.66 10.27
CA VAL A 324 10.79 -7.24 10.58
C VAL A 324 9.28 -7.06 10.73
N ARG A 325 8.87 -6.35 11.79
CA ARG A 325 7.49 -5.92 12.04
C ARG A 325 7.45 -4.41 12.18
N ILE A 326 6.59 -3.75 11.41
CA ILE A 326 6.38 -2.32 11.51
C ILE A 326 5.33 -2.06 12.58
N THR A 327 5.63 -1.18 13.52
CA THR A 327 4.72 -0.83 14.62
C THR A 327 4.17 0.59 14.51
N GLY A 328 4.72 1.44 13.63
CA GLY A 328 4.22 2.80 13.38
C GLY A 328 5.24 3.71 12.72
N ARG A 329 4.97 5.01 12.73
CA ARG A 329 5.87 6.06 12.23
C ARG A 329 6.26 7.03 13.32
N LEU A 330 7.55 7.30 13.43
CA LEU A 330 8.09 8.22 14.44
C LEU A 330 7.45 9.63 14.33
N LYS A 331 7.31 10.15 13.10
CA LYS A 331 6.71 11.46 12.84
C LYS A 331 5.20 11.52 13.03
N ASN A 332 4.51 10.38 13.08
CA ASN A 332 3.07 10.32 13.32
C ASN A 332 2.73 10.25 14.81
N LEU A 333 3.69 9.80 15.63
CA LEU A 333 3.49 9.81 17.08
C LEU A 333 3.21 11.23 17.56
N PHE A 334 2.19 11.38 18.36
CA PHE A 334 1.94 12.63 19.04
C PHE A 334 1.80 12.43 20.55
N LYS A 335 2.09 13.47 21.31
CA LYS A 335 1.98 13.48 22.75
C LYS A 335 0.72 14.23 23.17
N THR A 336 -0.09 13.62 24.00
CA THR A 336 -1.24 14.29 24.61
C THR A 336 -0.77 15.26 25.69
N SER A 337 -1.64 16.19 26.10
CA SER A 337 -1.37 17.12 27.22
C SER A 337 -1.13 16.39 28.55
N LEU A 338 -1.58 15.14 28.67
CA LEU A 338 -1.32 14.26 29.82
C LEU A 338 0.03 13.55 29.74
N GLY A 339 0.86 13.85 28.75
CA GLY A 339 2.20 13.27 28.60
C GLY A 339 2.23 11.86 28.00
N LYS A 340 1.12 11.35 27.47
CA LYS A 340 1.05 10.02 26.88
C LYS A 340 1.27 10.08 25.37
N TYR A 341 2.13 9.18 24.86
CA TYR A 341 2.32 9.02 23.42
C TYR A 341 1.19 8.18 22.83
N ILE A 342 0.67 8.65 21.71
CA ILE A 342 -0.36 7.97 20.90
C ILE A 342 0.24 7.63 19.55
N ASN A 343 0.02 6.37 19.13
CA ASN A 343 0.34 5.92 17.78
C ASN A 343 -0.95 5.90 16.93
N PRO A 344 -1.19 6.91 16.11
CA PRO A 344 -2.43 6.99 15.34
C PRO A 344 -2.54 5.88 14.29
N ASP A 345 -1.43 5.40 13.74
CA ASP A 345 -1.44 4.41 12.66
C ASP A 345 -2.07 3.07 13.11
N VAL A 346 -1.82 2.66 14.35
CA VAL A 346 -2.41 1.44 14.95
C VAL A 346 -3.93 1.60 15.14
N ILE A 347 -4.34 2.76 15.61
CA ILE A 347 -5.77 3.05 15.86
C ILE A 347 -6.51 3.13 14.54
N GLU A 348 -5.99 3.89 13.57
CA GLU A 348 -6.56 4.06 12.24
C GLU A 348 -6.68 2.72 11.50
N GLY A 349 -5.62 1.91 11.54
CA GLY A 349 -5.63 0.56 10.97
C GLY A 349 -6.74 -0.31 11.55
N LYS A 350 -7.00 -0.23 12.85
CA LYS A 350 -8.09 -0.99 13.49
C LYS A 350 -9.47 -0.46 13.10
N PHE A 351 -9.62 0.85 12.99
CA PHE A 351 -10.90 1.46 12.66
C PHE A 351 -11.32 1.22 11.21
N THR A 352 -10.38 1.14 10.28
CA THR A 352 -10.66 0.82 8.87
C THR A 352 -11.10 -0.63 8.63
N GLU A 353 -11.06 -1.52 9.65
CA GLU A 353 -11.73 -2.84 9.59
C GLU A 353 -13.27 -2.72 9.52
N SER A 354 -13.82 -1.58 9.89
CA SER A 354 -15.26 -1.34 9.83
C SER A 354 -15.70 -0.95 8.42
N GLY A 355 -16.69 -1.66 7.88
CA GLY A 355 -17.30 -1.29 6.61
C GLY A 355 -18.04 0.06 6.63
N PHE A 356 -18.20 0.69 7.79
CA PHE A 356 -18.79 2.03 7.92
C PHE A 356 -17.79 3.15 7.68
N ILE A 357 -16.48 2.86 7.76
CA ILE A 357 -15.41 3.85 7.75
C ILE A 357 -14.60 3.72 6.47
N GLU A 358 -14.65 4.74 5.62
CA GLU A 358 -13.80 4.80 4.43
C GLU A 358 -12.40 5.30 4.76
N ASN A 359 -12.31 6.42 5.48
CA ASN A 359 -11.05 6.97 5.93
C ASN A 359 -11.20 7.47 7.37
N ILE A 360 -10.09 7.47 8.10
CA ILE A 360 -10.01 8.03 9.45
C ILE A 360 -8.65 8.68 9.64
N VAL A 361 -8.62 9.81 10.34
CA VAL A 361 -7.38 10.42 10.84
C VAL A 361 -7.54 10.67 12.32
N VAL A 362 -6.64 10.06 13.10
CA VAL A 362 -6.57 10.23 14.55
C VAL A 362 -5.65 11.40 14.88
N LEU A 363 -6.17 12.32 15.66
CA LEU A 363 -5.55 13.59 16.05
C LEU A 363 -5.67 13.76 17.56
N GLY A 364 -5.01 14.78 18.13
CA GLY A 364 -5.09 15.04 19.56
C GLY A 364 -3.75 15.45 20.18
N GLU A 365 -2.81 15.90 19.34
CA GLU A 365 -1.55 16.49 19.82
C GLU A 365 -1.82 17.67 20.75
N ASN A 366 -1.22 17.61 21.95
CA ASN A 366 -1.44 18.58 23.04
C ASN A 366 -2.89 18.64 23.56
N GLN A 367 -3.80 17.78 23.08
CA GLN A 367 -5.15 17.64 23.61
C GLN A 367 -5.18 16.59 24.74
N LYS A 368 -6.22 16.64 25.58
CA LYS A 368 -6.37 15.69 26.70
C LYS A 368 -6.60 14.25 26.24
N TYR A 369 -7.19 14.06 25.08
CA TYR A 369 -7.58 12.76 24.53
C TYR A 369 -7.31 12.68 23.03
N ALA A 370 -7.22 11.46 22.52
CA ALA A 370 -7.28 11.20 21.08
C ALA A 370 -8.68 11.51 20.54
N GLY A 371 -8.73 12.25 19.45
CA GLY A 371 -9.93 12.51 18.65
C GLY A 371 -9.74 11.97 17.24
N ALA A 372 -10.82 11.95 16.43
CA ALA A 372 -10.75 11.49 15.05
C ALA A 372 -11.66 12.27 14.10
N ILE A 373 -11.20 12.47 12.88
CA ILE A 373 -12.02 12.81 11.73
C ILE A 373 -12.31 11.52 10.97
N ILE A 374 -13.60 11.23 10.75
CA ILE A 374 -14.05 9.99 10.11
C ILE A 374 -14.82 10.33 8.84
N VAL A 375 -14.38 9.78 7.71
CA VAL A 375 -15.13 9.78 6.45
C VAL A 375 -15.90 8.49 6.36
N PRO A 376 -17.25 8.54 6.33
CA PRO A 376 -18.09 7.37 6.09
C PRO A 376 -17.82 6.68 4.75
N ASP A 377 -17.87 5.37 4.71
CA ASP A 377 -18.10 4.66 3.45
C ASP A 377 -19.57 4.88 3.04
N PHE A 378 -19.81 5.89 2.21
CA PHE A 378 -21.15 6.27 1.80
C PHE A 378 -21.87 5.19 0.99
N ALA A 379 -21.19 4.32 0.29
CA ALA A 379 -21.80 3.21 -0.43
C ALA A 379 -22.38 2.19 0.56
N PHE A 380 -21.60 1.85 1.59
CA PHE A 380 -22.03 0.97 2.66
C PHE A 380 -23.12 1.62 3.52
N LEU A 381 -22.95 2.88 3.88
CA LEU A 381 -23.91 3.64 4.70
C LEU A 381 -25.27 3.80 4.01
N LYS A 382 -25.30 4.07 2.70
CA LYS A 382 -26.53 4.09 1.88
C LYS A 382 -27.29 2.78 1.97
N THR A 383 -26.59 1.65 1.83
CA THR A 383 -27.18 0.32 1.94
C THR A 383 -27.76 0.08 3.34
N TRP A 384 -27.05 0.54 4.38
CA TRP A 384 -27.51 0.43 5.75
C TRP A 384 -28.74 1.31 6.02
N CYS A 385 -28.74 2.57 5.59
CA CYS A 385 -29.87 3.49 5.71
C CYS A 385 -31.11 2.96 5.02
N HIS A 386 -30.99 2.44 3.80
CA HIS A 386 -32.10 1.83 3.07
C HIS A 386 -32.71 0.64 3.85
N LYS A 387 -31.89 -0.20 4.45
CA LYS A 387 -32.33 -1.34 5.25
C LYS A 387 -33.10 -0.92 6.52
N HIS A 388 -32.77 0.25 7.05
CA HIS A 388 -33.37 0.79 8.30
C HIS A 388 -34.41 1.90 8.03
N GLU A 389 -34.82 2.06 6.75
CA GLU A 389 -35.83 3.02 6.30
C GLU A 389 -35.51 4.48 6.65
N ILE A 390 -34.20 4.80 6.77
CA ILE A 390 -33.74 6.15 7.08
C ILE A 390 -33.73 6.99 5.80
N LYS A 391 -34.51 8.07 5.83
CA LYS A 391 -34.61 9.04 4.73
C LYS A 391 -33.49 10.06 4.79
N TYR A 392 -32.92 10.39 3.65
CA TYR A 392 -31.92 11.43 3.48
C TYR A 392 -31.94 11.89 2.00
N THR A 393 -31.46 13.09 1.72
CA THR A 393 -31.31 13.61 0.36
C THR A 393 -29.83 13.74 -0.03
N THR A 394 -28.98 14.10 0.92
CA THR A 394 -27.55 14.34 0.70
C THR A 394 -26.68 13.56 1.70
N PRO A 395 -25.40 13.32 1.39
CA PRO A 395 -24.43 12.78 2.34
C PRO A 395 -24.31 13.61 3.62
N GLN A 396 -24.40 14.95 3.50
CA GLN A 396 -24.36 15.89 4.63
C GLN A 396 -25.53 15.71 5.58
N GLU A 397 -26.74 15.49 5.06
CA GLU A 397 -27.92 15.17 5.88
C GLU A 397 -27.80 13.79 6.51
N MET A 398 -27.27 12.82 5.75
CA MET A 398 -27.09 11.45 6.23
C MET A 398 -26.25 11.41 7.51
N ILE A 399 -25.10 12.08 7.54
CA ILE A 399 -24.22 12.08 8.73
C ILE A 399 -24.80 12.88 9.91
N LYS A 400 -25.75 13.77 9.67
CA LYS A 400 -26.46 14.52 10.72
C LYS A 400 -27.61 13.75 11.34
N ASN A 401 -28.09 12.69 10.66
CA ASN A 401 -29.21 11.89 11.12
C ASN A 401 -28.91 11.23 12.50
N PRO A 402 -29.82 11.31 13.50
CA PRO A 402 -29.58 10.77 14.83
C PRO A 402 -29.28 9.26 14.85
N ASP A 403 -29.99 8.48 14.01
CA ASP A 403 -29.78 7.03 13.95
C ASP A 403 -28.42 6.67 13.36
N VAL A 404 -27.97 7.43 12.36
CA VAL A 404 -26.62 7.29 11.79
C VAL A 404 -25.56 7.64 12.85
N LYS A 405 -25.74 8.76 13.57
CA LYS A 405 -24.82 9.14 14.66
C LYS A 405 -24.77 8.07 15.75
N ARG A 406 -25.92 7.52 16.15
CA ARG A 406 -25.97 6.42 17.12
C ARG A 406 -25.24 5.19 16.63
N ARG A 407 -25.42 4.84 15.36
CA ARG A 407 -24.71 3.70 14.75
C ARG A 407 -23.20 3.88 14.76
N TYR A 408 -22.70 5.08 14.44
CA TYR A 408 -21.26 5.36 14.51
C TYR A 408 -20.74 5.36 15.95
N ALA A 409 -21.53 5.86 16.92
CA ALA A 409 -21.17 5.78 18.33
C ALA A 409 -21.00 4.33 18.82
N GLU A 410 -21.90 3.43 18.41
CA GLU A 410 -21.79 1.99 18.68
C GLU A 410 -20.55 1.38 18.03
N GLU A 411 -20.24 1.75 16.78
CA GLU A 411 -19.08 1.25 16.06
C GLU A 411 -17.78 1.72 16.69
N VAL A 412 -17.67 3.02 17.02
CA VAL A 412 -16.51 3.59 17.72
C VAL A 412 -16.34 2.94 19.10
N LYS A 413 -17.42 2.76 19.86
CA LYS A 413 -17.39 2.07 21.17
C LYS A 413 -16.86 0.64 21.03
N LYS A 414 -17.32 -0.11 20.03
CA LYS A 414 -16.88 -1.48 19.75
C LYS A 414 -15.40 -1.53 19.40
N LEU A 415 -14.93 -0.67 18.49
CA LEU A 415 -13.54 -0.65 18.04
C LEU A 415 -12.58 -0.20 19.15
N ASN A 416 -13.01 0.76 19.97
CA ASN A 416 -12.27 1.21 21.15
C ASN A 416 -11.98 0.11 22.20
N GLN A 417 -12.71 -1.01 22.19
CA GLN A 417 -12.43 -2.13 23.10
C GLN A 417 -11.06 -2.78 22.87
N ASN A 418 -10.45 -2.51 21.73
CA ASN A 418 -9.10 -3.05 21.40
C ASN A 418 -7.95 -2.18 21.95
N PHE A 419 -8.24 -1.05 22.62
CA PHE A 419 -7.26 -0.06 23.01
C PHE A 419 -7.31 0.25 24.51
N GLY A 420 -6.18 0.67 25.04
CA GLY A 420 -6.07 1.22 26.40
C GLY A 420 -6.80 2.57 26.51
N ASP A 421 -7.12 2.98 27.73
CA ASP A 421 -7.94 4.18 27.98
C ASP A 421 -7.39 5.48 27.41
N THR A 422 -6.08 5.57 27.27
CA THR A 422 -5.37 6.73 26.70
C THR A 422 -5.41 6.77 25.18
N GLU A 423 -5.56 5.62 24.53
CA GLU A 423 -5.56 5.46 23.07
C GLU A 423 -6.99 5.50 22.49
N LYS A 424 -8.00 5.33 23.35
CA LYS A 424 -9.41 5.36 22.92
C LYS A 424 -9.78 6.70 22.31
N ILE A 425 -10.43 6.67 21.16
CA ILE A 425 -11.06 7.85 20.56
C ILE A 425 -12.21 8.29 21.46
N LYS A 426 -12.07 9.47 22.08
CA LYS A 426 -13.09 10.04 22.98
C LYS A 426 -13.99 11.04 22.27
N ARG A 427 -13.51 11.68 21.20
CA ARG A 427 -14.27 12.61 20.36
C ARG A 427 -14.02 12.25 18.90
N TYR A 428 -15.05 12.34 18.08
CA TYR A 428 -14.90 12.20 16.63
C TYR A 428 -15.95 13.06 15.92
N GLU A 429 -15.60 13.44 14.68
CA GLU A 429 -16.51 14.12 13.78
C GLU A 429 -16.66 13.33 12.50
N LEU A 430 -17.93 13.21 12.03
CA LEU A 430 -18.24 12.63 10.73
C LEU A 430 -18.24 13.75 9.70
N ILE A 431 -17.51 13.56 8.62
CA ILE A 431 -17.47 14.51 7.50
C ILE A 431 -18.00 13.87 6.22
N ALA A 432 -18.66 14.67 5.39
CA ALA A 432 -19.23 14.21 4.13
C ALA A 432 -18.35 14.54 2.92
N ASP A 433 -17.21 15.16 3.14
CA ASP A 433 -16.26 15.53 2.10
C ASP A 433 -15.60 14.29 1.52
N GLU A 434 -15.55 14.21 0.21
CA GLU A 434 -14.82 13.15 -0.47
C GLU A 434 -13.31 13.44 -0.40
N TRP A 435 -12.53 12.47 0.07
CA TRP A 435 -11.08 12.54 0.02
C TRP A 435 -10.57 11.84 -1.22
N SER A 436 -9.83 12.57 -2.05
CA SER A 436 -9.33 12.06 -3.33
C SER A 436 -7.91 12.55 -3.62
N VAL A 437 -7.32 11.98 -4.65
CA VAL A 437 -6.03 12.44 -5.20
C VAL A 437 -6.19 13.82 -5.83
N ASN A 438 -7.34 14.06 -6.48
CA ASN A 438 -7.61 15.29 -7.23
C ASN A 438 -7.72 16.52 -6.31
N ASN A 439 -8.30 16.37 -5.10
CA ASN A 439 -8.37 17.47 -4.13
C ASN A 439 -7.13 17.55 -3.23
N GLY A 440 -6.13 16.73 -3.48
CA GLY A 440 -4.84 16.77 -2.81
C GLY A 440 -4.80 16.14 -1.41
N ILE A 441 -5.92 15.66 -0.88
CA ILE A 441 -5.98 15.03 0.47
C ILE A 441 -5.35 13.65 0.47
N LEU A 442 -5.49 12.90 -0.65
CA LEU A 442 -4.84 11.60 -0.80
C LEU A 442 -3.57 11.71 -1.65
N THR A 443 -2.62 10.81 -1.39
CA THR A 443 -1.51 10.53 -2.30
C THR A 443 -1.99 9.68 -3.48
N PRO A 444 -1.23 9.58 -4.60
CA PRO A 444 -1.55 8.66 -5.70
C PRO A 444 -1.65 7.18 -5.27
N THR A 445 -1.02 6.81 -4.13
CA THR A 445 -1.16 5.49 -3.50
C THR A 445 -2.31 5.42 -2.49
N LEU A 446 -3.24 6.38 -2.53
CA LEU A 446 -4.44 6.48 -1.70
C LEU A 446 -4.17 6.62 -0.19
N LYS A 447 -3.00 7.08 0.20
CA LYS A 447 -2.69 7.42 1.60
C LYS A 447 -3.17 8.83 1.93
N VAL A 448 -3.73 8.98 3.13
CA VAL A 448 -4.16 10.29 3.64
C VAL A 448 -2.94 11.16 3.99
N LYS A 449 -2.94 12.39 3.51
CA LYS A 449 -1.97 13.43 3.90
C LYS A 449 -2.43 14.09 5.20
N ARG A 450 -2.01 13.54 6.33
CA ARG A 450 -2.42 13.94 7.69
C ARG A 450 -2.33 15.45 7.94
N ASN A 451 -1.27 16.11 7.48
CA ASN A 451 -1.07 17.54 7.70
C ASN A 451 -2.15 18.38 7.01
N ILE A 452 -2.59 17.97 5.80
CA ILE A 452 -3.66 18.66 5.06
C ILE A 452 -4.99 18.50 5.81
N VAL A 453 -5.28 17.28 6.30
CA VAL A 453 -6.49 17.03 7.11
C VAL A 453 -6.46 17.82 8.41
N LYS A 454 -5.31 17.86 9.10
CA LYS A 454 -5.14 18.63 10.33
C LYS A 454 -5.40 20.13 10.11
N GLU A 455 -4.92 20.68 9.02
CA GLU A 455 -5.13 22.10 8.68
C GLU A 455 -6.57 22.38 8.26
N GLN A 456 -7.13 21.56 7.35
CA GLN A 456 -8.47 21.73 6.80
C GLN A 456 -9.58 21.60 7.83
N TYR A 457 -9.42 20.72 8.82
CA TYR A 457 -10.43 20.42 9.84
C TYR A 457 -10.02 20.89 11.24
N LYS A 458 -9.12 21.89 11.31
CA LYS A 458 -8.59 22.41 12.58
C LYS A 458 -9.69 22.81 13.54
N GLU A 459 -10.70 23.55 13.08
CA GLU A 459 -11.82 24.03 13.89
C GLU A 459 -12.69 22.91 14.48
N LEU A 460 -12.72 21.73 13.83
CA LEU A 460 -13.46 20.57 14.33
C LEU A 460 -12.70 19.77 15.38
N ILE A 461 -11.39 20.01 15.48
CA ILE A 461 -10.47 19.26 16.33
C ILE A 461 -10.22 20.02 17.64
N GLU A 462 -10.14 21.32 17.59
CA GLU A 462 -10.03 22.23 18.73
C GLU A 462 -11.40 22.44 19.43
#